data_8966763d37e7aecb14a7502860116b41
#
_entry.id   8966763d37e7aecb14a7502860116b41
#
_cell.length_a   1.000
_cell.length_b   1.000
_cell.length_c   1.000
_cell.angle_alpha   90.00
_cell.angle_beta   90.00
_cell.angle_gamma   90.00
#
_symmetry.space_group_name_H-M   'P 1'
#
loop_
_entity.id
_entity.type
_entity.pdbx_description
1 polymer ?
#
loop_
_entity_poly.entity_id
_entity_poly.type
_entity_poly.pdbx_seq_one_letter_code
_entity_poly.pdbx_strand_id
1 'polypeptide(L)'
;MNKKITLRLGRPEDAQHIAGMIIMAMTEECCRHFYGEHHSIEDFHRLMTQLAASPGTQYSYENTICAIDDKGRIVGISVSYDGARLEELRQPFIDSAIREFGIDHSSMSPETQSGELYLDSLAVLPEY
;
A
#
# COMPACT_ATOMS: atom_id res chain seq x y z
N MET A 1 2.62 -28.19 -13.16
CA MET A 1 1.59 -28.31 -12.10
C MET A 1 0.91 -26.95 -11.91
N ASN A 2 -0.41 -26.93 -11.98
CA ASN A 2 -1.16 -25.68 -11.84
C ASN A 2 -1.28 -25.31 -10.36
N LYS A 3 -0.84 -24.09 -10.01
CA LYS A 3 -1.03 -23.54 -8.68
C LYS A 3 -2.45 -22.97 -8.60
N LYS A 4 -3.17 -23.35 -7.57
CA LYS A 4 -4.52 -22.83 -7.36
C LYS A 4 -4.44 -21.51 -6.60
N ILE A 5 -4.99 -20.46 -7.19
CA ILE A 5 -5.03 -19.12 -6.62
C ILE A 5 -6.47 -18.71 -6.40
N THR A 6 -6.74 -18.16 -5.22
CA THR A 6 -8.05 -17.62 -4.86
C THR A 6 -7.90 -16.14 -4.59
N LEU A 7 -8.88 -15.35 -5.00
CA LEU A 7 -8.89 -13.90 -4.69
C LEU A 7 -9.87 -13.62 -3.57
N ARG A 8 -9.51 -12.74 -2.66
CA ARG A 8 -10.40 -12.25 -1.62
C ARG A 8 -10.08 -10.81 -1.26
N LEU A 9 -11.02 -10.13 -0.61
CA LEU A 9 -10.78 -8.80 -0.10
C LEU A 9 -9.79 -8.82 1.06
N GLY A 10 -9.02 -7.76 1.20
CA GLY A 10 -8.09 -7.59 2.31
C GLY A 10 -8.82 -7.50 3.65
N ARG A 11 -8.10 -7.80 4.72
CA ARG A 11 -8.57 -7.75 6.10
C ARG A 11 -7.55 -7.01 6.94
N PRO A 12 -7.94 -6.43 8.10
CA PRO A 12 -6.97 -5.73 8.95
C PRO A 12 -5.76 -6.59 9.33
N GLU A 13 -5.96 -7.88 9.58
CA GLU A 13 -4.87 -8.81 9.93
C GLU A 13 -3.89 -9.08 8.80
N ASP A 14 -4.21 -8.68 7.57
CA ASP A 14 -3.32 -8.82 6.43
C ASP A 14 -2.33 -7.64 6.31
N ALA A 15 -2.46 -6.62 7.15
CA ALA A 15 -1.80 -5.32 6.97
C ALA A 15 -0.29 -5.42 6.79
N GLN A 16 0.38 -6.26 7.56
CA GLN A 16 1.83 -6.41 7.48
C GLN A 16 2.26 -6.95 6.11
N HIS A 17 1.51 -7.91 5.58
CA HIS A 17 1.79 -8.49 4.26
C HIS A 17 1.45 -7.50 3.14
N ILE A 18 0.33 -6.79 3.28
CA ILE A 18 -0.06 -5.75 2.32
C ILE A 18 1.05 -4.69 2.22
N ALA A 19 1.51 -4.20 3.38
CA ALA A 19 2.57 -3.20 3.42
C ALA A 19 3.85 -3.69 2.75
N GLY A 20 4.27 -4.92 3.03
CA GLY A 20 5.45 -5.51 2.42
C GLY A 20 5.35 -5.63 0.90
N MET A 21 4.17 -6.01 0.40
CA MET A 21 3.95 -6.13 -1.03
C MET A 21 3.93 -4.76 -1.73
N ILE A 22 3.35 -3.74 -1.10
CA ILE A 22 3.36 -2.36 -1.63
C ILE A 22 4.80 -1.86 -1.74
N ILE A 23 5.61 -2.07 -0.69
CA ILE A 23 7.02 -1.65 -0.67
C ILE A 23 7.79 -2.34 -1.80
N MET A 24 7.53 -3.63 -2.02
CA MET A 24 8.15 -4.37 -3.11
C MET A 24 7.83 -3.74 -4.47
N ALA A 25 6.59 -3.27 -4.66
CA ALA A 25 6.17 -2.62 -5.90
C ALA A 25 6.78 -1.22 -6.07
N MET A 26 7.06 -0.53 -4.96
CA MET A 26 7.54 0.86 -4.97
C MET A 26 9.02 1.00 -5.32
N THR A 27 9.84 0.03 -5.07
CA THR A 27 11.30 0.06 -5.09
C THR A 27 11.89 0.77 -3.86
N GLU A 28 13.12 0.39 -3.50
CA GLU A 28 13.81 0.97 -2.35
C GLU A 28 14.07 2.46 -2.51
N GLU A 29 14.46 2.88 -3.70
CA GLU A 29 14.73 4.30 -3.97
C GLU A 29 13.48 5.16 -3.77
N CYS A 30 12.35 4.71 -4.30
CA CYS A 30 11.08 5.41 -4.12
C CYS A 30 10.69 5.49 -2.65
N CYS A 31 10.84 4.39 -1.91
CA CYS A 31 10.54 4.37 -0.48
C CYS A 31 11.42 5.36 0.28
N ARG A 32 12.72 5.42 -0.05
CA ARG A 32 13.66 6.34 0.62
C ARG A 32 13.25 7.79 0.46
N HIS A 33 12.70 8.14 -0.69
CA HIS A 33 12.17 9.48 -0.92
C HIS A 33 11.09 9.83 0.13
N PHE A 34 10.29 8.86 0.54
CA PHE A 34 9.21 9.10 1.50
C PHE A 34 9.67 9.12 2.94
N TYR A 35 10.64 8.29 3.34
CA TYR A 35 11.05 8.23 4.75
C TYR A 35 12.32 9.03 5.09
N GLY A 36 13.08 9.46 4.07
CA GLY A 36 14.22 10.37 4.26
C GLY A 36 15.50 9.70 4.74
N GLU A 37 16.53 10.52 4.98
CA GLU A 37 17.89 10.05 5.26
C GLU A 37 18.09 9.50 6.67
N HIS A 38 17.21 9.87 7.61
CA HIS A 38 17.40 9.55 9.02
C HIS A 38 16.53 8.39 9.49
N HIS A 39 15.84 7.73 8.59
CA HIS A 39 14.97 6.60 8.89
C HIS A 39 15.29 5.43 7.99
N SER A 40 14.67 4.28 8.25
CA SER A 40 14.96 3.03 7.56
C SER A 40 13.74 2.48 6.83
N ILE A 41 13.97 1.47 5.99
CA ILE A 41 12.87 0.77 5.32
C ILE A 41 11.97 0.08 6.36
N GLU A 42 12.53 -0.37 7.48
CA GLU A 42 11.76 -0.96 8.57
C GLU A 42 10.80 0.04 9.20
N ASP A 43 11.25 1.29 9.38
CA ASP A 43 10.39 2.38 9.87
C ASP A 43 9.24 2.63 8.89
N PHE A 44 9.54 2.62 7.60
CA PHE A 44 8.54 2.82 6.56
C PHE A 44 7.55 1.66 6.51
N HIS A 45 8.04 0.42 6.64
CA HIS A 45 7.17 -0.76 6.70
C HIS A 45 6.20 -0.66 7.87
N ARG A 46 6.66 -0.18 9.02
CA ARG A 46 5.82 0.00 10.20
C ARG A 46 4.72 1.04 9.94
N LEU A 47 5.08 2.16 9.31
CA LEU A 47 4.11 3.20 8.95
C LEU A 47 3.07 2.66 7.96
N MET A 48 3.53 1.99 6.92
CA MET A 48 2.64 1.43 5.89
C MET A 48 1.72 0.35 6.47
N THR A 49 2.22 -0.45 7.43
CA THR A 49 1.41 -1.46 8.10
C THR A 49 0.26 -0.81 8.87
N GLN A 50 0.52 0.30 9.56
CA GLN A 50 -0.53 1.03 10.28
C GLN A 50 -1.58 1.57 9.32
N LEU A 51 -1.16 2.10 8.18
CA LEU A 51 -2.09 2.61 7.17
C LEU A 51 -2.92 1.48 6.56
N ALA A 52 -2.28 0.35 6.25
CA ALA A 52 -2.98 -0.80 5.68
C ALA A 52 -4.00 -1.39 6.65
N ALA A 53 -3.74 -1.32 7.95
CA ALA A 53 -4.64 -1.83 8.99
C ALA A 53 -5.81 -0.88 9.28
N SER A 54 -5.77 0.34 8.77
CA SER A 54 -6.73 1.39 9.08
C SER A 54 -7.71 1.61 7.95
N PRO A 55 -9.00 1.83 8.23
CA PRO A 55 -9.95 2.25 7.20
C PRO A 55 -9.67 3.68 6.76
N GLY A 56 -10.11 4.04 5.57
CA GLY A 56 -10.05 5.42 5.08
C GLY A 56 -8.68 5.90 4.67
N THR A 57 -7.73 5.00 4.43
CA THR A 57 -6.40 5.37 3.93
C THR A 57 -6.23 4.88 2.50
N GLN A 58 -5.30 5.51 1.80
CA GLN A 58 -4.93 5.14 0.45
C GLN A 58 -4.52 3.66 0.33
N TYR A 59 -3.80 3.16 1.33
CA TYR A 59 -3.25 1.80 1.35
C TYR A 59 -4.05 0.83 2.22
N SER A 60 -5.26 1.22 2.60
CA SER A 60 -6.13 0.42 3.47
C SER A 60 -6.41 -0.97 2.91
N TYR A 61 -6.56 -1.94 3.81
CA TYR A 61 -7.08 -3.26 3.47
C TYR A 61 -8.41 -3.17 2.73
N GLU A 62 -9.18 -2.10 2.98
CA GLU A 62 -10.48 -1.88 2.32
C GLU A 62 -10.35 -1.73 0.80
N ASN A 63 -9.19 -1.24 0.33
CA ASN A 63 -8.94 -0.98 -1.08
C ASN A 63 -8.11 -2.08 -1.72
N THR A 64 -7.89 -3.19 -1.01
CA THR A 64 -6.95 -4.24 -1.41
C THR A 64 -7.68 -5.54 -1.73
N ILE A 65 -7.28 -6.15 -2.86
CA ILE A 65 -7.65 -7.53 -3.19
C ILE A 65 -6.38 -8.35 -3.03
N CYS A 66 -6.48 -9.47 -2.31
CA CYS A 66 -5.37 -10.36 -2.05
C CYS A 66 -5.51 -11.63 -2.88
N ALA A 67 -4.41 -12.06 -3.50
CA ALA A 67 -4.32 -13.36 -4.16
C ALA A 67 -3.70 -14.35 -3.18
N ILE A 68 -4.39 -15.46 -2.96
CA ILE A 68 -4.08 -16.43 -1.91
C ILE A 68 -3.76 -17.77 -2.56
N ASP A 69 -2.64 -18.40 -2.19
CA ASP A 69 -2.29 -19.72 -2.69
C ASP A 69 -3.05 -20.83 -1.94
N ASP A 70 -2.82 -22.07 -2.30
CA ASP A 70 -3.49 -23.23 -1.71
C ASP A 70 -3.06 -23.50 -0.25
N LYS A 71 -2.02 -22.81 0.22
CA LYS A 71 -1.55 -22.90 1.62
C LYS A 71 -2.00 -21.72 2.47
N GLY A 72 -2.81 -20.83 1.90
CA GLY A 72 -3.31 -19.66 2.61
C GLY A 72 -2.37 -18.47 2.65
N ARG A 73 -1.26 -18.48 1.88
CA ARG A 73 -0.32 -17.37 1.82
C ARG A 73 -0.82 -16.30 0.86
N ILE A 74 -0.56 -15.04 1.21
CA ILE A 74 -0.76 -13.93 0.27
C ILE A 74 0.41 -13.93 -0.70
N VAL A 75 0.13 -14.13 -1.98
CA VAL A 75 1.15 -14.19 -3.03
C VAL A 75 1.05 -13.02 -4.01
N GLY A 76 0.01 -12.22 -3.90
CA GLY A 76 -0.16 -11.03 -4.71
C GLY A 76 -1.18 -10.09 -4.10
N ILE A 77 -1.10 -8.81 -4.44
CA ILE A 77 -2.09 -7.81 -4.04
C ILE A 77 -2.37 -6.85 -5.19
N SER A 78 -3.56 -6.26 -5.13
CA SER A 78 -3.94 -5.15 -5.98
C SER A 78 -4.61 -4.10 -5.09
N VAL A 79 -4.10 -2.87 -5.11
CA VAL A 79 -4.66 -1.75 -4.37
C VAL A 79 -5.25 -0.77 -5.36
N SER A 80 -6.55 -0.53 -5.28
CA SER A 80 -7.24 0.38 -6.19
C SER A 80 -8.38 1.10 -5.48
N TYR A 81 -8.71 2.29 -5.96
CA TYR A 81 -9.79 3.09 -5.41
C TYR A 81 -10.26 4.11 -6.44
N ASP A 82 -11.42 4.72 -6.16
CA ASP A 82 -11.96 5.80 -6.99
C ASP A 82 -11.03 7.00 -6.91
N GLY A 83 -10.57 7.47 -8.08
CA GLY A 83 -9.65 8.62 -8.16
C GLY A 83 -10.20 9.90 -7.55
N ALA A 84 -11.52 10.04 -7.51
CA ALA A 84 -12.15 11.19 -6.86
C ALA A 84 -11.85 11.26 -5.36
N ARG A 85 -11.46 10.15 -4.74
CA ARG A 85 -11.18 10.07 -3.31
C ARG A 85 -9.71 10.23 -2.96
N LEU A 86 -8.84 10.53 -3.94
CA LEU A 86 -7.39 10.58 -3.71
C LEU A 86 -7.02 11.50 -2.54
N GLU A 87 -7.54 12.72 -2.50
CA GLU A 87 -7.15 13.69 -1.48
C GLU A 87 -7.49 13.20 -0.08
N GLU A 88 -8.71 12.71 0.13
CA GLU A 88 -9.12 12.22 1.46
C GLU A 88 -8.36 10.96 1.85
N LEU A 89 -8.10 10.05 0.90
CA LEU A 89 -7.42 8.79 1.19
C LEU A 89 -5.93 8.98 1.42
N ARG A 90 -5.32 9.97 0.75
CA ARG A 90 -3.89 10.25 0.87
C ARG A 90 -3.54 11.03 2.13
N GLN A 91 -4.50 11.75 2.71
CA GLN A 91 -4.24 12.61 3.88
C GLN A 91 -3.62 11.84 5.06
N PRO A 92 -4.10 10.64 5.43
CA PRO A 92 -3.47 9.88 6.51
C PRO A 92 -2.00 9.55 6.25
N PHE A 93 -1.61 9.28 5.00
CA PHE A 93 -0.21 9.06 4.66
C PHE A 93 0.61 10.34 4.87
N ILE A 94 0.11 11.47 4.39
CA ILE A 94 0.78 12.77 4.55
C ILE A 94 0.99 13.08 6.03
N ASP A 95 -0.06 12.94 6.84
CA ASP A 95 -0.02 13.22 8.27
C ASP A 95 0.95 12.28 9.00
N SER A 96 0.93 11.00 8.64
CA SER A 96 1.82 10.00 9.24
C SER A 96 3.28 10.27 8.91
N ALA A 97 3.59 10.66 7.68
CA ALA A 97 4.96 10.98 7.27
C ALA A 97 5.50 12.20 8.00
N ILE A 98 4.66 13.20 8.21
CA ILE A 98 5.04 14.36 9.02
C ILE A 98 5.37 13.94 10.45
N ARG A 99 4.49 13.15 11.05
CA ARG A 99 4.64 12.72 12.45
C ARG A 99 5.84 11.78 12.64
N GLU A 100 6.02 10.81 11.75
CA GLU A 100 7.05 9.78 11.92
C GLU A 100 8.41 10.18 11.35
N PHE A 101 8.43 10.92 10.24
CA PHE A 101 9.66 11.22 9.50
C PHE A 101 9.99 12.71 9.45
N GLY A 102 9.07 13.59 9.85
CA GLY A 102 9.26 15.03 9.76
C GLY A 102 9.24 15.56 8.34
N ILE A 103 8.66 14.83 7.40
CA ILE A 103 8.62 15.20 5.99
C ILE A 103 7.17 15.44 5.56
N ASP A 104 6.92 16.62 4.98
CA ASP A 104 5.60 16.99 4.49
C ASP A 104 5.51 16.72 2.99
N HIS A 105 4.73 15.71 2.62
CA HIS A 105 4.51 15.33 1.22
C HIS A 105 3.24 15.95 0.63
N SER A 106 2.67 16.97 1.27
CA SER A 106 1.41 17.58 0.83
C SER A 106 1.48 18.25 -0.54
N SER A 107 2.69 18.54 -1.02
CA SER A 107 2.88 19.17 -2.34
C SER A 107 2.95 18.17 -3.50
N MET A 108 2.80 16.87 -3.23
CA MET A 108 2.79 15.86 -4.30
C MET A 108 1.64 16.12 -5.27
N SER A 109 1.92 15.97 -6.56
CA SER A 109 0.90 16.10 -7.60
C SER A 109 -0.14 14.99 -7.47
N PRO A 110 -1.41 15.26 -7.83
CA PRO A 110 -2.42 14.19 -7.87
C PRO A 110 -2.06 13.15 -8.92
N GLU A 111 -2.14 11.87 -8.54
CA GLU A 111 -1.85 10.75 -9.45
C GLU A 111 -3.08 10.36 -10.27
N THR A 112 -4.27 10.77 -9.82
CA THR A 112 -5.54 10.41 -10.42
C THR A 112 -6.58 11.49 -10.12
N GLN A 113 -7.76 11.36 -10.69
CA GLN A 113 -8.82 12.37 -10.58
C GLN A 113 -10.19 11.71 -10.67
N SER A 114 -11.23 12.53 -10.44
CA SER A 114 -12.61 12.09 -10.60
C SER A 114 -12.84 11.51 -12.00
N GLY A 115 -13.59 10.43 -12.06
CA GLY A 115 -13.89 9.73 -13.31
C GLY A 115 -12.93 8.59 -13.62
N GLU A 116 -11.91 8.38 -12.78
CA GLU A 116 -10.94 7.29 -12.95
C GLU A 116 -11.02 6.30 -11.80
N LEU A 117 -10.86 5.02 -12.12
CA LEU A 117 -10.53 4.01 -11.12
C LEU A 117 -9.00 3.89 -11.13
N TYR A 118 -8.36 4.27 -10.04
CA TYR A 118 -6.90 4.29 -9.96
C TYR A 118 -6.36 2.98 -9.40
N LEU A 119 -5.49 2.32 -10.17
CA LEU A 119 -4.74 1.16 -9.72
C LEU A 119 -3.43 1.67 -9.14
N ASP A 120 -3.37 1.77 -7.81
CA ASP A 120 -2.23 2.35 -7.10
C ASP A 120 -1.03 1.41 -7.06
N SER A 121 -1.27 0.16 -6.67
CA SER A 121 -0.20 -0.82 -6.49
C SER A 121 -0.64 -2.19 -6.97
N LEU A 122 0.26 -2.87 -7.65
CA LEU A 122 0.07 -4.25 -8.08
C LEU A 122 1.38 -4.98 -7.86
N ALA A 123 1.36 -6.03 -7.06
CA ALA A 123 2.57 -6.78 -6.74
C ALA A 123 2.26 -8.27 -6.67
N VAL A 124 3.18 -9.08 -7.17
CA VAL A 124 3.10 -10.54 -7.13
C VAL A 124 4.47 -11.07 -6.72
N LEU A 125 4.50 -12.07 -5.84
CA LEU A 125 5.76 -12.69 -5.45
C LEU A 125 6.47 -13.28 -6.67
N PRO A 126 7.84 -13.26 -6.70
CA PRO A 126 8.59 -13.69 -7.90
C PRO A 126 8.32 -15.12 -8.34
N GLU A 127 7.98 -16.03 -7.43
CA GLU A 127 7.69 -17.43 -7.76
C GLU A 127 6.30 -17.61 -8.38
N TYR A 128 5.53 -16.59 -8.50
CA TYR A 128 4.20 -16.59 -9.09
C TYR A 128 4.10 -15.58 -10.23
#